data_8462a5c294959682cf24cbb5281d7f13
#
_entry.id   8462a5c294959682cf24cbb5281d7f13
#
_cell.length_a   1.000
_cell.length_b   1.000
_cell.length_c   1.000
_cell.angle_alpha   90.00
_cell.angle_beta   90.00
_cell.angle_gamma   90.00
#
_symmetry.space_group_name_H-M   'P 1'
#
loop_
_entity.id
_entity.type
_entity.pdbx_description
1 polymer ?
#
loop_
_entity_poly.entity_id
_entity_poly.type
_entity_poly.pdbx_seq_one_letter_code
_entity_poly.pdbx_strand_id
1 'polypeptide(L)'
;MSCRRAFPAMCNSRGGALFLLLLHSVVVALVSAQGSNKTSLWPTLSGKPPLVIARGGFSGLFPDSSSVAYAFAQQVSLPNVILWCDVQLTKDGTGICVPDVKLENSTDISVVFKNRNKVYDVNGTPTSGYFSLDFTLKELSNVVRKSEFS
;
A
#
# COMPACT_ATOMS: atom_id res chain seq x y z
N MET A 1 70.23 18.70 49.90
CA MET A 1 70.15 17.29 49.53
C MET A 1 68.85 17.10 48.69
N SER A 2 68.95 17.29 47.49
CA SER A 2 69.05 16.36 46.34
C SER A 2 68.13 15.15 46.43
N CYS A 3 67.11 15.11 45.60
CA CYS A 3 66.81 13.99 44.68
C CYS A 3 65.84 14.40 43.63
N ARG A 4 66.33 14.60 42.45
CA ARG A 4 65.57 14.69 41.17
C ARG A 4 65.16 13.28 40.80
N ARG A 5 63.89 13.05 40.49
CA ARG A 5 63.50 11.90 39.67
C ARG A 5 62.89 12.43 38.39
N ALA A 6 63.67 12.21 37.35
CA ALA A 6 63.24 12.43 35.97
C ALA A 6 62.17 11.41 35.58
N PHE A 7 61.13 11.89 35.02
CA PHE A 7 60.18 11.06 34.25
C PHE A 7 60.72 10.89 32.82
N PRO A 8 60.78 9.70 32.30
CA PRO A 8 61.02 9.50 30.86
C PRO A 8 59.72 9.78 30.10
N ALA A 9 59.71 10.90 29.44
CA ALA A 9 58.76 11.12 28.36
C ALA A 9 59.21 10.29 27.17
N MET A 10 58.42 9.30 26.81
CA MET A 10 58.41 8.77 25.46
C MET A 10 57.06 8.14 25.21
N CYS A 11 56.08 8.95 24.96
CA CYS A 11 54.87 8.50 24.24
C CYS A 11 55.20 8.55 22.74
N ASN A 12 55.49 7.42 22.17
CA ASN A 12 55.75 7.31 20.72
C ASN A 12 54.42 7.43 19.99
N SER A 13 54.00 8.68 19.73
CA SER A 13 52.69 9.00 19.13
C SER A 13 52.50 8.44 17.72
N ARG A 14 53.55 8.03 17.05
CA ARG A 14 53.51 7.47 15.70
C ARG A 14 52.98 6.02 15.67
N GLY A 15 53.28 5.20 16.68
CA GLY A 15 52.77 3.83 16.77
C GLY A 15 51.29 3.77 17.09
N GLY A 16 50.79 4.66 17.95
CA GLY A 16 49.37 4.74 18.30
C GLY A 16 48.47 5.14 17.11
N ALA A 17 48.93 6.12 16.34
CA ALA A 17 48.20 6.56 15.15
C ALA A 17 48.12 5.47 14.07
N LEU A 18 49.23 4.73 13.87
CA LEU A 18 49.27 3.62 12.92
C LEU A 18 48.36 2.47 13.35
N PHE A 19 48.34 2.17 14.65
CA PHE A 19 47.45 1.12 15.20
C PHE A 19 45.97 1.48 15.09
N LEU A 20 45.61 2.74 15.32
CA LEU A 20 44.25 3.25 15.14
C LEU A 20 43.82 3.22 13.68
N LEU A 21 44.70 3.58 12.75
CA LEU A 21 44.40 3.50 11.30
C LEU A 21 44.21 2.05 10.83
N LEU A 22 45.03 1.10 11.32
CA LEU A 22 44.86 -0.31 11.01
C LEU A 22 43.58 -0.86 11.63
N LEU A 23 43.22 -0.49 12.84
CA LEU A 23 41.91 -0.88 13.43
C LEU A 23 40.75 -0.31 12.66
N HIS A 24 40.81 0.95 12.22
CA HIS A 24 39.75 1.54 11.36
C HIS A 24 39.63 0.81 10.02
N SER A 25 40.73 0.49 9.38
CA SER A 25 40.71 -0.21 8.10
C SER A 25 40.14 -1.64 8.22
N VAL A 26 40.44 -2.33 9.32
CA VAL A 26 39.87 -3.66 9.59
C VAL A 26 38.38 -3.57 9.89
N VAL A 27 37.94 -2.59 10.67
CA VAL A 27 36.51 -2.38 10.96
C VAL A 27 35.75 -2.03 9.70
N VAL A 28 36.28 -1.13 8.86
CA VAL A 28 35.67 -0.78 7.57
C VAL A 28 35.62 -1.98 6.62
N ALA A 29 36.67 -2.80 6.59
CA ALA A 29 36.68 -4.03 5.78
C ALA A 29 35.68 -5.08 6.28
N LEU A 30 35.51 -5.21 7.60
CA LEU A 30 34.54 -6.14 8.20
C LEU A 30 33.10 -5.68 7.94
N VAL A 31 32.82 -4.36 8.02
CA VAL A 31 31.50 -3.81 7.69
C VAL A 31 31.22 -3.92 6.20
N SER A 32 32.22 -3.78 5.34
CA SER A 32 32.07 -3.96 3.90
C SER A 32 31.98 -5.43 3.49
N ALA A 33 32.55 -6.35 4.26
CA ALA A 33 32.53 -7.79 4.05
C ALA A 33 31.27 -8.46 4.59
N GLN A 34 30.40 -7.74 5.28
CA GLN A 34 28.99 -8.12 5.37
C GLN A 34 28.39 -7.93 3.97
N GLY A 35 29.00 -8.68 3.05
CA GLY A 35 28.48 -8.85 1.70
C GLY A 35 27.03 -9.19 1.86
N SER A 36 26.22 -8.32 1.30
CA SER A 36 24.86 -8.55 0.91
C SER A 36 24.75 -9.99 0.36
N ASN A 37 24.64 -10.97 1.23
CA ASN A 37 23.78 -12.09 0.93
C ASN A 37 22.42 -11.42 0.73
N LYS A 38 22.14 -11.06 -0.50
CA LYS A 38 20.80 -10.76 -0.99
C LYS A 38 20.01 -12.08 -0.93
N THR A 39 19.81 -12.59 0.28
CA THR A 39 18.63 -13.37 0.56
C THR A 39 17.51 -12.43 0.16
N SER A 40 16.86 -12.76 -0.95
CA SER A 40 15.71 -12.03 -1.40
C SER A 40 14.84 -11.78 -0.17
N LEU A 41 14.57 -10.51 0.16
CA LEU A 41 13.69 -10.13 1.27
C LEU A 41 12.31 -10.80 1.13
N TRP A 42 12.05 -11.38 -0.05
CA TRP A 42 10.79 -11.97 -0.42
C TRP A 42 10.98 -13.44 -0.78
N PRO A 43 10.41 -14.39 0.00
CA PRO A 43 10.47 -15.81 -0.28
C PRO A 43 9.50 -16.20 -1.40
N THR A 44 9.59 -15.54 -2.56
CA THR A 44 8.82 -15.88 -3.75
C THR A 44 9.61 -16.85 -4.63
N LEU A 45 8.92 -17.64 -5.46
CA LEU A 45 9.55 -18.58 -6.38
C LEU A 45 10.55 -17.92 -7.34
N SER A 46 10.32 -16.66 -7.68
CA SER A 46 11.22 -15.89 -8.56
C SER A 46 12.30 -15.11 -7.81
N GLY A 47 12.28 -15.09 -6.48
CA GLY A 47 13.15 -14.24 -5.65
C GLY A 47 12.91 -12.74 -5.82
N LYS A 48 11.87 -12.34 -6.57
CA LYS A 48 11.46 -10.94 -6.78
C LYS A 48 10.41 -10.54 -5.76
N PRO A 49 10.23 -9.24 -5.48
CA PRO A 49 9.12 -8.76 -4.66
C PRO A 49 7.78 -9.31 -5.17
N PRO A 50 6.83 -9.67 -4.29
CA PRO A 50 5.49 -10.05 -4.71
C PRO A 50 4.80 -8.87 -5.39
N LEU A 51 3.89 -9.16 -6.31
CA LEU A 51 2.99 -8.15 -6.83
C LEU A 51 1.92 -7.85 -5.79
N VAL A 52 1.65 -6.57 -5.59
CA VAL A 52 0.57 -6.11 -4.72
C VAL A 52 -0.65 -5.84 -5.60
N ILE A 53 -1.78 -6.46 -5.28
CA ILE A 53 -3.06 -6.20 -5.93
C ILE A 53 -3.91 -5.42 -4.94
N ALA A 54 -4.21 -4.16 -5.27
CA ALA A 54 -5.08 -3.29 -4.49
C ALA A 54 -6.51 -3.38 -5.03
N ARG A 55 -7.28 -4.36 -4.53
CA ARG A 55 -8.71 -4.48 -4.85
C ARG A 55 -9.47 -3.34 -4.19
N GLY A 56 -10.22 -2.58 -5.01
CA GLY A 56 -10.92 -1.39 -4.52
C GLY A 56 -10.02 -0.24 -4.07
N GLY A 57 -8.69 -0.33 -4.34
CA GLY A 57 -7.71 0.64 -3.89
C GLY A 57 -7.32 0.45 -2.42
N PHE A 58 -7.12 1.55 -1.67
CA PHE A 58 -6.83 1.53 -0.23
C PHE A 58 -8.15 1.56 0.57
N SER A 59 -8.98 0.52 0.39
CA SER A 59 -10.37 0.45 0.87
C SER A 59 -10.51 0.40 2.39
N GLY A 60 -9.47 0.06 3.12
CA GLY A 60 -9.48 0.09 4.59
C GLY A 60 -9.50 1.50 5.21
N LEU A 61 -9.21 2.55 4.43
CA LEU A 61 -9.19 3.93 4.89
C LEU A 61 -10.14 4.83 4.08
N PHE A 62 -10.31 4.54 2.80
CA PHE A 62 -11.18 5.30 1.90
C PHE A 62 -12.31 4.41 1.38
N PRO A 63 -13.44 4.99 0.91
CA PRO A 63 -14.49 4.21 0.30
C PRO A 63 -13.96 3.30 -0.82
N ASP A 64 -14.30 2.01 -0.76
CA ASP A 64 -13.87 1.02 -1.75
C ASP A 64 -14.16 1.49 -3.18
N SER A 65 -13.22 1.24 -4.09
CA SER A 65 -13.33 1.61 -5.51
C SER A 65 -13.54 3.10 -5.78
N SER A 66 -13.19 3.97 -4.83
CA SER A 66 -13.17 5.42 -5.04
C SER A 66 -11.87 5.89 -5.69
N SER A 67 -11.91 7.03 -6.37
CA SER A 67 -10.71 7.63 -6.97
C SER A 67 -9.61 7.93 -5.95
N VAL A 68 -10.03 8.34 -4.74
CA VAL A 68 -9.09 8.62 -3.62
C VAL A 68 -8.42 7.34 -3.14
N ALA A 69 -9.19 6.23 -2.99
CA ALA A 69 -8.64 4.94 -2.59
C ALA A 69 -7.58 4.44 -3.58
N TYR A 70 -7.81 4.59 -4.88
CA TYR A 70 -6.84 4.20 -5.91
C TYR A 70 -5.63 5.13 -5.96
N ALA A 71 -5.83 6.44 -5.89
CA ALA A 71 -4.72 7.39 -5.87
C ALA A 71 -3.80 7.16 -4.68
N PHE A 72 -4.37 6.91 -3.50
CA PHE A 72 -3.60 6.63 -2.29
C PHE A 72 -2.87 5.28 -2.40
N ALA A 73 -3.53 4.23 -2.90
CA ALA A 73 -2.90 2.94 -3.13
C ALA A 73 -1.67 3.06 -4.04
N GLN A 74 -1.74 3.87 -5.09
CA GLN A 74 -0.61 4.12 -5.98
C GLN A 74 0.55 4.85 -5.28
N GLN A 75 0.25 5.77 -4.35
CA GLN A 75 1.26 6.56 -3.66
C GLN A 75 2.02 5.78 -2.59
N VAL A 76 1.33 4.89 -1.86
CA VAL A 76 1.90 4.20 -0.69
C VAL A 76 2.33 2.77 -0.96
N SER A 77 1.90 2.19 -2.07
CA SER A 77 2.24 0.81 -2.43
C SER A 77 3.60 0.70 -3.12
N LEU A 78 4.01 -0.53 -3.39
CA LEU A 78 5.17 -0.80 -4.21
C LEU A 78 4.98 -0.27 -5.64
N PRO A 79 6.07 0.07 -6.37
CA PRO A 79 6.01 0.69 -7.70
C PRO A 79 5.16 -0.06 -8.74
N ASN A 80 4.97 -1.37 -8.55
CA ASN A 80 4.25 -2.25 -9.47
C ASN A 80 2.88 -2.69 -8.92
N VAL A 81 2.20 -1.83 -8.14
CA VAL A 81 0.86 -2.13 -7.66
C VAL A 81 -0.12 -2.29 -8.81
N ILE A 82 -0.93 -3.34 -8.75
CA ILE A 82 -2.02 -3.59 -9.69
C ILE A 82 -3.32 -3.10 -9.04
N LEU A 83 -3.97 -2.14 -9.67
CA LEU A 83 -5.30 -1.69 -9.26
C LEU A 83 -6.35 -2.60 -9.87
N TRP A 84 -7.27 -3.08 -9.06
CA TRP A 84 -8.32 -3.99 -9.49
C TRP A 84 -9.65 -3.64 -8.85
N CYS A 85 -10.75 -3.86 -9.59
CA CYS A 85 -12.10 -3.69 -9.08
C CYS A 85 -13.08 -4.71 -9.68
N ASP A 86 -14.19 -4.89 -9.00
CA ASP A 86 -15.35 -5.57 -9.56
C ASP A 86 -16.09 -4.60 -10.47
N VAL A 87 -16.27 -4.97 -11.74
CA VAL A 87 -16.92 -4.13 -12.72
C VAL A 87 -18.36 -4.56 -12.89
N GLN A 88 -19.28 -3.59 -12.79
CA GLN A 88 -20.69 -3.76 -13.14
C GLN A 88 -21.05 -2.81 -14.29
N LEU A 89 -22.04 -3.22 -15.09
CA LEU A 89 -22.53 -2.40 -16.19
C LEU A 89 -23.68 -1.52 -15.75
N THR A 90 -23.67 -0.29 -16.21
CA THR A 90 -24.79 0.64 -16.08
C THR A 90 -25.85 0.37 -17.15
N LYS A 91 -27.02 1.01 -17.04
CA LYS A 91 -28.11 0.93 -18.02
C LYS A 91 -27.68 1.30 -19.44
N ASP A 92 -26.74 2.20 -19.59
CA ASP A 92 -26.16 2.67 -20.85
C ASP A 92 -24.90 1.89 -21.26
N GLY A 93 -24.63 0.74 -20.62
CA GLY A 93 -23.53 -0.17 -20.96
C GLY A 93 -22.14 0.30 -20.53
N THR A 94 -22.03 1.33 -19.70
CA THR A 94 -20.75 1.79 -19.18
C THR A 94 -20.32 0.94 -17.99
N GLY A 95 -19.05 0.53 -17.95
CA GLY A 95 -18.47 -0.18 -16.81
C GLY A 95 -18.17 0.77 -15.64
N ILE A 96 -18.61 0.40 -14.46
CA ILE A 96 -18.29 1.11 -13.21
C ILE A 96 -17.70 0.15 -12.18
N CYS A 97 -16.74 0.65 -11.38
CA CYS A 97 -16.16 -0.12 -10.27
C CYS A 97 -17.05 0.00 -9.05
N VAL A 98 -17.65 -1.11 -8.62
CA VAL A 98 -18.47 -1.15 -7.40
C VAL A 98 -18.28 -2.50 -6.70
N PRO A 99 -18.13 -2.52 -5.36
CA PRO A 99 -17.78 -3.74 -4.63
C PRO A 99 -18.96 -4.70 -4.50
N ASP A 100 -20.20 -4.20 -4.53
CA ASP A 100 -21.42 -4.96 -4.27
C ASP A 100 -22.38 -4.94 -5.44
N VAL A 101 -23.14 -6.03 -5.60
CA VAL A 101 -24.23 -6.11 -6.59
C VAL A 101 -25.31 -5.06 -6.30
N LYS A 102 -25.57 -4.77 -5.02
CA LYS A 102 -26.52 -3.76 -4.55
C LYS A 102 -25.80 -2.44 -4.26
N LEU A 103 -26.14 -1.40 -5.00
CA LEU A 103 -25.48 -0.09 -4.87
C LEU A 103 -25.70 0.58 -3.50
N GLU A 104 -26.86 0.34 -2.85
CA GLU A 104 -27.15 0.93 -1.55
C GLU A 104 -26.23 0.46 -0.42
N ASN A 105 -25.54 -0.66 -0.57
CA ASN A 105 -24.58 -1.13 0.42
C ASN A 105 -23.37 -0.19 0.54
N SER A 106 -22.89 0.32 -0.59
CA SER A 106 -21.68 1.14 -0.67
C SER A 106 -21.91 2.59 -1.08
N THR A 107 -23.17 2.99 -1.31
CA THR A 107 -23.52 4.34 -1.79
C THR A 107 -24.79 4.89 -1.13
N ASP A 108 -25.01 6.18 -1.28
CA ASP A 108 -26.22 6.87 -0.82
C ASP A 108 -27.38 6.83 -1.83
N ILE A 109 -27.35 5.93 -2.80
CA ILE A 109 -28.31 5.87 -3.92
C ILE A 109 -29.77 5.83 -3.48
N SER A 110 -30.06 5.17 -2.37
CA SER A 110 -31.42 5.10 -1.81
C SER A 110 -31.94 6.42 -1.30
N VAL A 111 -31.06 7.36 -0.98
CA VAL A 111 -31.38 8.73 -0.58
C VAL A 111 -31.61 9.61 -1.81
N VAL A 112 -30.74 9.46 -2.83
CA VAL A 112 -30.78 10.23 -4.07
C VAL A 112 -31.97 9.80 -4.95
N PHE A 113 -32.20 8.49 -5.08
CA PHE A 113 -33.25 7.92 -5.93
C PHE A 113 -34.28 7.12 -5.14
N LYS A 114 -35.08 7.83 -4.34
CA LYS A 114 -36.13 7.21 -3.53
C LYS A 114 -37.09 6.37 -4.43
N ASN A 115 -37.47 5.18 -3.93
CA ASN A 115 -38.45 4.31 -4.56
C ASN A 115 -38.10 3.80 -5.98
N ARG A 116 -36.80 3.74 -6.33
CA ARG A 116 -36.32 3.17 -7.60
C ARG A 116 -35.67 1.79 -7.42
N ASN A 117 -35.82 1.20 -6.25
CA ASN A 117 -35.40 -0.19 -6.01
C ASN A 117 -36.22 -1.15 -6.87
N LYS A 118 -35.60 -2.23 -7.30
CA LYS A 118 -36.22 -3.32 -8.05
C LYS A 118 -35.90 -4.67 -7.43
N VAL A 119 -36.58 -5.69 -7.90
CA VAL A 119 -36.32 -7.06 -7.49
C VAL A 119 -35.75 -7.80 -8.71
N TYR A 120 -34.58 -8.39 -8.54
CA TYR A 120 -33.96 -9.27 -9.52
C TYR A 120 -33.65 -10.62 -8.88
N ASP A 121 -33.62 -11.65 -9.70
CA ASP A 121 -33.07 -12.94 -9.28
C ASP A 121 -31.54 -12.84 -9.26
N VAL A 122 -30.95 -12.98 -8.11
CA VAL A 122 -29.50 -13.01 -7.92
C VAL A 122 -29.12 -14.41 -7.41
N ASN A 123 -28.53 -15.20 -8.27
CA ASN A 123 -28.14 -16.59 -7.98
C ASN A 123 -29.30 -17.46 -7.49
N GLY A 124 -30.47 -17.33 -8.10
CA GLY A 124 -31.66 -18.10 -7.72
C GLY A 124 -32.43 -17.55 -6.51
N THR A 125 -32.06 -16.36 -6.01
CA THR A 125 -32.73 -15.73 -4.87
C THR A 125 -33.30 -14.37 -5.27
N PRO A 126 -34.63 -14.14 -5.13
CA PRO A 126 -35.22 -12.82 -5.35
C PRO A 126 -34.62 -11.78 -4.41
N THR A 127 -33.90 -10.81 -4.97
CA THR A 127 -33.15 -9.80 -4.20
C THR A 127 -33.68 -8.41 -4.56
N SER A 128 -34.18 -7.70 -3.56
CA SER A 128 -34.59 -6.30 -3.71
C SER A 128 -33.41 -5.36 -3.46
N GLY A 129 -33.26 -4.35 -4.30
CA GLY A 129 -32.19 -3.36 -4.16
C GLY A 129 -32.10 -2.39 -5.31
N TYR A 130 -31.03 -1.60 -5.29
CA TYR A 130 -30.67 -0.66 -6.35
C TYR A 130 -29.53 -1.28 -7.15
N PHE A 131 -29.76 -1.56 -8.42
CA PHE A 131 -28.79 -2.23 -9.27
C PHE A 131 -28.26 -1.28 -10.34
N SER A 132 -26.98 -1.39 -10.66
CA SER A 132 -26.31 -0.54 -11.66
C SER A 132 -27.02 -0.53 -13.01
N LEU A 133 -27.61 -1.64 -13.40
CA LEU A 133 -28.37 -1.84 -14.66
C LEU A 133 -29.60 -0.93 -14.80
N ASP A 134 -30.08 -0.34 -13.71
CA ASP A 134 -31.26 0.52 -13.72
C ASP A 134 -30.94 2.00 -13.88
N PHE A 135 -29.67 2.37 -13.83
CA PHE A 135 -29.19 3.73 -13.81
C PHE A 135 -28.16 3.98 -14.92
N THR A 136 -28.23 5.12 -15.56
CA THR A 136 -27.20 5.58 -16.49
C THR A 136 -25.99 6.13 -15.72
N LEU A 137 -24.83 6.19 -16.37
CA LEU A 137 -23.64 6.79 -15.78
C LEU A 137 -23.90 8.24 -15.33
N LYS A 138 -24.68 9.00 -16.12
CA LYS A 138 -25.05 10.38 -15.79
C LYS A 138 -25.87 10.47 -14.49
N GLU A 139 -26.79 9.54 -14.27
CA GLU A 139 -27.57 9.48 -13.01
C GLU A 139 -26.65 9.14 -11.83
N LEU A 140 -25.78 8.17 -12.02
CA LEU A 140 -24.85 7.72 -10.96
C LEU A 140 -23.78 8.76 -10.62
N SER A 141 -23.50 9.74 -11.46
CA SER A 141 -22.56 10.81 -11.14
C SER A 141 -23.00 11.71 -9.96
N ASN A 142 -24.28 11.66 -9.60
CA ASN A 142 -24.85 12.37 -8.45
C ASN A 142 -24.85 11.54 -7.14
N VAL A 143 -24.39 10.29 -7.22
CA VAL A 143 -24.39 9.35 -6.09
C VAL A 143 -23.03 9.35 -5.43
N VAL A 144 -23.01 9.44 -4.10
CA VAL A 144 -21.77 9.47 -3.30
C VAL A 144 -21.51 8.10 -2.67
N ARG A 145 -20.26 7.71 -2.61
CA ARG A 145 -19.85 6.50 -1.90
C ARG A 145 -19.82 6.73 -0.40
N LYS A 146 -20.28 5.73 0.34
CA LYS A 146 -20.16 5.68 1.81
C LYS A 146 -18.79 5.15 2.19
N SER A 147 -18.20 5.69 3.25
CA SER A 147 -17.07 5.05 3.92
C SER A 147 -17.58 3.94 4.84
N GLU A 148 -16.82 2.86 5.00
CA GLU A 148 -17.17 1.77 5.92
C GLU A 148 -17.12 2.20 7.40
N PHE A 149 -16.62 3.39 7.69
CA PHE A 149 -16.46 3.96 9.03
C PHE A 149 -17.50 5.05 9.37
N SER A 150 -18.60 5.14 8.65
CA SER A 150 -19.69 6.10 8.92
C SER A 150 -20.84 5.46 9.67
#